data_2eea99e1df26ea682c7d27c583a45260
#
_entry.id   2eea99e1df26ea682c7d27c583a45260
#
_cell.length_a   1.000
_cell.length_b   1.000
_cell.length_c   1.000
_cell.angle_alpha   90.00
_cell.angle_beta   90.00
_cell.angle_gamma   90.00
#
_symmetry.space_group_name_H-M   'P 1'
#
loop_
_entity.id
_entity.type
_entity.pdbx_description
1 polymer ?
#
loop_
_entity_poly.entity_id
_entity_poly.type
_entity_poly.pdbx_seq_one_letter_code
_entity_poly.pdbx_strand_id
1 'polypeptide(L)'
;MESRVFTKGILKSVNTMAQIQGYNRVVDETFLDRLPDDKFYTPKYALLHEHKAGKSCEPHVRCVFDHEGDYFFIDVEIGCWEKLPTTSSFTDTIAHVHRRRAMGDTSV
;
A
#
# COMPACT_ATOMS: atom_id res chain seq x y z
N MET A 1 -2.42 8.30 12.90
CA MET A 1 -1.59 8.13 11.69
C MET A 1 -2.48 8.23 10.47
N GLU A 2 -2.10 9.06 9.51
CA GLU A 2 -2.87 9.19 8.28
C GLU A 2 -2.79 7.90 7.45
N SER A 3 -3.92 7.49 6.86
CA SER A 3 -3.98 6.29 6.05
C SER A 3 -3.21 6.45 4.75
N ARG A 4 -2.52 5.40 4.35
CA ARG A 4 -1.81 5.33 3.06
C ARG A 4 -2.67 4.58 2.05
N VAL A 5 -2.50 4.91 0.79
CA VAL A 5 -3.29 4.34 -0.31
C VAL A 5 -2.39 3.45 -1.17
N PHE A 6 -2.89 2.26 -1.46
CA PHE A 6 -2.17 1.25 -2.23
C PHE A 6 -2.95 0.93 -3.48
N THR A 7 -2.30 0.99 -4.63
CA THR A 7 -2.80 0.38 -5.86
C THR A 7 -2.35 -1.09 -5.90
N LYS A 8 -2.90 -1.87 -6.83
CA LYS A 8 -2.44 -3.24 -7.04
C LYS A 8 -0.93 -3.29 -7.31
N GLY A 9 -0.43 -2.37 -8.14
CA GLY A 9 1.01 -2.31 -8.44
C GLY A 9 1.84 -2.01 -7.21
N ILE A 10 1.40 -1.09 -6.37
CA ILE A 10 2.10 -0.77 -5.12
C ILE A 10 2.06 -1.97 -4.17
N LEU A 11 0.92 -2.64 -4.05
CA LEU A 11 0.82 -3.85 -3.22
C LEU A 11 1.82 -4.91 -3.66
N LYS A 12 1.95 -5.13 -4.96
CA LYS A 12 2.91 -6.10 -5.50
C LYS A 12 4.35 -5.69 -5.20
N SER A 13 4.67 -4.42 -5.36
CA SER A 13 6.01 -3.90 -5.09
C SER A 13 6.41 -4.04 -3.63
N VAL A 14 5.54 -3.63 -2.70
CA VAL A 14 5.85 -3.71 -1.27
C VAL A 14 5.88 -5.16 -0.80
N ASN A 15 5.07 -6.02 -1.38
CA ASN A 15 5.08 -7.44 -1.05
C ASN A 15 6.42 -8.10 -1.48
N THR A 16 6.91 -7.75 -2.68
CA THR A 16 8.21 -8.22 -3.15
C THR A 16 9.32 -7.74 -2.22
N MET A 17 9.29 -6.48 -1.83
CA MET A 17 10.27 -5.93 -0.90
C MET A 17 10.23 -6.64 0.44
N ALA A 18 9.02 -6.94 0.95
CA ALA A 18 8.86 -7.68 2.20
C ALA A 18 9.50 -9.07 2.12
N GLN A 19 9.35 -9.75 0.99
CA GLN A 19 10.00 -11.05 0.76
C GLN A 19 11.52 -10.92 0.76
N ILE A 20 12.05 -9.91 0.07
CA ILE A 20 13.50 -9.67 0.01
C ILE A 20 14.05 -9.36 1.40
N GLN A 21 13.34 -8.58 2.19
CA GLN A 21 13.75 -8.23 3.55
C GLN A 21 13.56 -9.37 4.55
N GLY A 22 12.88 -10.43 4.16
CA GLY A 22 12.65 -11.57 5.04
C GLY A 22 11.58 -11.34 6.09
N TYR A 23 10.64 -10.43 5.86
CA TYR A 23 9.53 -10.19 6.76
C TYR A 23 8.55 -11.38 6.76
N ASN A 24 7.88 -11.57 7.87
CA ASN A 24 6.99 -12.73 8.06
C ASN A 24 5.63 -12.60 7.38
N ARG A 25 5.17 -11.37 7.14
CA ARG A 25 3.83 -11.14 6.57
C ARG A 25 3.96 -10.76 5.12
N VAL A 26 3.82 -11.76 4.27
CA VAL A 26 3.84 -11.61 2.82
C VAL A 26 2.63 -12.34 2.24
N VAL A 27 2.23 -11.96 1.05
CA VAL A 27 1.07 -12.52 0.37
C VAL A 27 1.54 -13.26 -0.88
N ASP A 28 0.82 -14.32 -1.23
CA ASP A 28 1.05 -15.04 -2.48
C ASP A 28 0.80 -14.09 -3.66
N GLU A 29 1.75 -14.02 -4.59
CA GLU A 29 1.62 -13.16 -5.77
C GLU A 29 0.39 -13.52 -6.61
N THR A 30 0.02 -14.80 -6.67
CA THR A 30 -1.18 -15.20 -7.43
C THR A 30 -2.44 -14.60 -6.85
N PHE A 31 -2.50 -14.41 -5.53
CA PHE A 31 -3.61 -13.70 -4.89
C PHE A 31 -3.64 -12.23 -5.34
N LEU A 32 -2.47 -11.57 -5.32
CA LEU A 32 -2.38 -10.16 -5.72
C LEU A 32 -2.71 -9.98 -7.20
N ASP A 33 -2.32 -10.93 -8.04
CA ASP A 33 -2.61 -10.88 -9.47
C ASP A 33 -4.11 -10.94 -9.77
N ARG A 34 -4.90 -11.56 -8.89
CA ARG A 34 -6.35 -11.65 -9.05
C ARG A 34 -7.10 -10.41 -8.57
N LEU A 35 -6.43 -9.48 -7.89
CA LEU A 35 -7.08 -8.25 -7.49
C LEU A 35 -7.40 -7.39 -8.71
N PRO A 36 -8.53 -6.66 -8.69
CA PRO A 36 -8.87 -5.76 -9.80
C PRO A 36 -7.85 -4.62 -9.94
N ASP A 37 -7.57 -4.24 -11.18
CA ASP A 37 -6.57 -3.19 -11.48
C ASP A 37 -7.08 -1.79 -11.13
N ASP A 38 -8.38 -1.60 -11.09
CA ASP A 38 -9.02 -0.28 -10.92
C ASP A 38 -9.41 0.01 -9.48
N LYS A 39 -8.96 -0.82 -8.54
CA LYS A 39 -9.33 -0.67 -7.13
C LYS A 39 -8.15 -0.15 -6.31
N PHE A 40 -8.49 0.61 -5.26
CA PHE A 40 -7.51 1.16 -4.32
C PHE A 40 -7.75 0.56 -2.95
N TYR A 41 -6.67 0.37 -2.21
CA TYR A 41 -6.71 -0.28 -0.89
C TYR A 41 -6.07 0.62 0.15
N THR A 42 -6.69 0.70 1.30
CA THR A 42 -6.09 1.30 2.50
C THR A 42 -6.04 0.23 3.57
N PRO A 43 -4.98 0.16 4.38
CA PRO A 43 -4.95 -0.81 5.47
C PRO A 43 -6.07 -0.54 6.47
N LYS A 44 -6.74 -1.59 6.89
CA LYS A 44 -7.69 -1.50 7.99
C LYS A 44 -6.96 -1.24 9.31
N TYR A 45 -5.79 -1.85 9.48
CA TYR A 45 -4.89 -1.63 10.59
C TYR A 45 -3.46 -1.51 10.06
N ALA A 46 -2.68 -0.61 10.67
CA ALA A 46 -1.27 -0.43 10.35
C ALA A 46 -0.53 -0.15 11.66
N LEU A 47 0.43 -1.00 12.00
CA LEU A 47 1.19 -0.89 13.24
C LEU A 47 2.69 -0.86 12.95
N LEU A 48 3.35 0.17 13.45
CA LEU A 48 4.80 0.25 13.35
C LEU A 48 5.43 -0.85 14.19
N HIS A 49 6.32 -1.61 13.60
CA HIS A 49 7.08 -2.66 14.26
C HIS A 49 8.55 -2.33 14.21
N GLU A 50 9.17 -2.29 15.39
CA GLU A 50 10.59 -2.09 15.55
C GLU A 50 11.12 -3.17 16.45
N HIS A 51 12.21 -3.82 16.04
CA HIS A 51 12.88 -4.78 16.92
C HIS A 51 13.61 -4.06 18.03
N LYS A 52 13.37 -4.52 19.25
CA LYS A 52 14.12 -4.06 20.40
C LYS A 52 15.24 -5.07 20.69
N ALA A 53 16.42 -4.56 20.97
CA ALA A 53 17.57 -5.28 21.53
C ALA A 53 18.04 -6.50 20.70
N GLY A 54 19.11 -6.33 19.97
CA GLY A 54 19.95 -7.43 19.51
C GLY A 54 19.56 -8.11 18.21
N LYS A 55 18.43 -7.75 17.58
CA LYS A 55 18.08 -8.24 16.27
C LYS A 55 18.06 -7.10 15.27
N SER A 56 18.85 -7.22 14.21
CA SER A 56 18.80 -6.25 13.14
C SER A 56 17.61 -6.56 12.26
N CYS A 57 16.62 -5.69 12.29
CA CYS A 57 15.48 -5.72 11.38
C CYS A 57 15.15 -4.28 11.06
N GLU A 58 14.99 -3.98 9.79
CA GLU A 58 14.56 -2.65 9.40
C GLU A 58 13.16 -2.38 9.97
N PRO A 59 12.91 -1.18 10.52
CA PRO A 59 11.57 -0.83 10.95
C PRO A 59 10.57 -0.99 9.81
N HIS A 60 9.42 -1.58 10.12
CA HIS A 60 8.40 -1.82 9.11
C HIS A 60 7.01 -1.68 9.71
N VAL A 61 6.03 -1.46 8.85
CA VAL A 61 4.63 -1.32 9.24
C VAL A 61 3.90 -2.60 8.90
N ARG A 62 3.26 -3.20 9.90
CA ARG A 62 2.41 -4.38 9.69
C ARG A 62 1.03 -3.93 9.29
N CYS A 63 0.63 -4.29 8.08
CA CYS A 63 -0.62 -3.85 7.49
C CYS A 63 -1.60 -4.99 7.35
N VAL A 64 -2.86 -4.71 7.66
CA VAL A 64 -3.97 -5.64 7.46
C VAL A 64 -4.92 -5.00 6.46
N PHE A 65 -5.22 -5.71 5.39
CA PHE A 65 -6.14 -5.26 4.35
C PHE A 65 -7.36 -6.16 4.31
N ASP A 66 -8.49 -5.59 3.90
CA ASP A 66 -9.73 -6.31 3.69
C ASP A 66 -10.05 -6.30 2.18
N HIS A 67 -10.37 -7.45 1.63
CA HIS A 67 -10.85 -7.58 0.26
C HIS A 67 -12.01 -8.59 0.24
N GLU A 68 -13.20 -8.09 -0.01
CA GLU A 68 -14.42 -8.91 -0.09
C GLU A 68 -14.64 -9.81 1.13
N GLY A 69 -14.36 -9.28 2.31
CA GLY A 69 -14.51 -10.00 3.56
C GLY A 69 -13.33 -10.87 3.96
N ASP A 70 -12.38 -11.06 3.07
CA ASP A 70 -11.13 -11.77 3.37
C ASP A 70 -10.04 -10.78 3.75
N TYR A 71 -9.19 -11.19 4.69
CA TYR A 71 -8.09 -10.35 5.13
C TYR A 71 -6.77 -10.86 4.56
N PHE A 72 -5.89 -9.93 4.21
CA PHE A 72 -4.53 -10.28 3.87
C PHE A 72 -3.56 -9.31 4.56
N PHE A 73 -2.31 -9.75 4.72
CA PHE A 73 -1.32 -9.08 5.56
C PHE A 73 -0.05 -8.85 4.78
N ILE A 74 0.50 -7.65 4.86
CA ILE A 74 1.79 -7.33 4.24
C ILE A 74 2.57 -6.45 5.22
N ASP A 75 3.84 -6.81 5.44
CA ASP A 75 4.77 -5.94 6.16
C ASP A 75 5.41 -4.99 5.15
N VAL A 76 5.33 -3.69 5.41
CA VAL A 76 5.85 -2.64 4.52
C VAL A 76 7.05 -1.98 5.19
N GLU A 77 8.21 -2.00 4.53
CA GLU A 77 9.40 -1.34 5.02
C GLU A 77 9.13 0.16 5.20
N ILE A 78 9.71 0.75 6.26
CA ILE A 78 9.33 2.11 6.67
C ILE A 78 9.61 3.16 5.59
N GLY A 79 10.71 3.03 4.86
CA GLY A 79 11.02 3.95 3.77
C GLY A 79 10.00 3.87 2.63
N CYS A 80 9.53 2.67 2.34
CA CYS A 80 8.45 2.47 1.36
C CYS A 80 7.14 3.07 1.88
N TRP A 81 6.83 2.85 3.15
CA TRP A 81 5.62 3.39 3.78
C TRP A 81 5.58 4.92 3.67
N GLU A 82 6.70 5.57 3.97
CA GLU A 82 6.78 7.03 3.94
C GLU A 82 6.61 7.63 2.55
N LYS A 83 6.91 6.87 1.51
CA LYS A 83 6.75 7.30 0.12
C LYS A 83 5.36 7.10 -0.45
N LEU A 84 4.50 6.37 0.25
CA LEU A 84 3.16 6.09 -0.24
C LEU A 84 2.28 7.34 -0.17
N PRO A 85 1.34 7.49 -1.12
CA PRO A 85 0.39 8.59 -1.04
C PRO A 85 -0.52 8.43 0.18
N THR A 86 -0.87 9.55 0.80
CA THR A 86 -1.85 9.56 1.88
C THR A 86 -3.25 9.63 1.30
N THR A 87 -4.25 9.37 2.12
CA THR A 87 -5.65 9.46 1.69
C THR A 87 -5.97 10.86 1.16
N SER A 88 -5.51 11.91 1.84
CA SER A 88 -5.74 13.28 1.42
C SER A 88 -5.06 13.60 0.10
N SER A 89 -3.78 13.28 -0.03
CA SER A 89 -3.03 13.57 -1.25
C SER A 89 -3.57 12.79 -2.44
N PHE A 90 -4.01 11.56 -2.23
CA PHE A 90 -4.60 10.73 -3.28
C PHE A 90 -5.94 11.32 -3.75
N THR A 91 -6.78 11.75 -2.82
CA THR A 91 -8.06 12.39 -3.15
C THR A 91 -7.84 13.66 -3.95
N ASP A 92 -6.87 14.49 -3.56
CA ASP A 92 -6.54 15.72 -4.27
C ASP A 92 -6.08 15.42 -5.70
N THR A 93 -5.26 14.40 -5.88
CA THR A 93 -4.79 13.98 -7.21
C THR A 93 -5.97 13.56 -8.09
N ILE A 94 -6.87 12.75 -7.58
CA ILE A 94 -8.05 12.30 -8.34
C ILE A 94 -8.95 13.48 -8.67
N ALA A 95 -9.21 14.37 -7.71
CA ALA A 95 -10.03 15.56 -7.94
C ALA A 95 -9.43 16.43 -9.04
N HIS A 96 -8.11 16.58 -9.07
CA HIS A 96 -7.42 17.34 -10.10
C HIS A 96 -7.61 16.71 -11.49
N VAL A 97 -7.46 15.40 -11.59
CA VAL A 97 -7.67 14.69 -12.86
C VAL A 97 -9.10 14.86 -13.36
N HIS A 98 -10.09 14.70 -12.50
CA HIS A 98 -11.50 14.88 -12.86
C HIS A 98 -11.79 16.30 -13.32
N ARG A 99 -11.22 17.28 -12.63
CA ARG A 99 -11.39 18.70 -12.98
C ARG A 99 -10.86 18.98 -14.39
N ARG A 100 -9.69 18.46 -14.71
CA ARG A 100 -9.10 18.63 -16.04
C ARG A 100 -9.98 18.02 -17.13
N ARG A 101 -10.51 16.84 -16.88
CA ARG A 101 -11.44 16.19 -17.84
C ARG A 101 -12.71 17.00 -18.03
N ALA A 102 -13.28 17.52 -16.94
CA ALA A 102 -14.49 18.33 -17.00
C ALA A 102 -14.28 19.61 -17.79
N MET A 103 -13.06 20.15 -17.80
CA MET A 103 -12.71 21.35 -18.56
C MET A 103 -12.40 21.07 -20.04
N GLY A 104 -12.57 19.83 -20.49
CA GLY A 104 -12.32 19.46 -21.87
C GLY A 104 -10.85 19.30 -22.23
N ASP A 105 -9.98 19.24 -21.25
CA ASP A 105 -8.57 18.98 -21.46
C ASP A 105 -8.37 17.50 -21.77
N THR A 106 -8.54 17.17 -23.04
CA THR A 106 -8.42 15.79 -23.53
C THR A 106 -7.11 15.52 -24.22
N SER A 107 -6.17 16.42 -24.11
CA SER A 107 -4.86 16.33 -24.76
C SER A 107 -3.96 15.27 -24.13
N VAL A 108 -4.51 14.43 -23.36
CA VAL A 108 -3.77 13.38 -22.69
C VAL A 108 -3.91 12.10 -23.47
#